data_d9eb8fa51192045b35b4702c2126fa6d
#
_entry.id   d9eb8fa51192045b35b4702c2126fa6d
#
_cell.length_a   1.000
_cell.length_b   1.000
_cell.length_c   1.000
_cell.angle_alpha   90.00
_cell.angle_beta   90.00
_cell.angle_gamma   90.00
#
_symmetry.space_group_name_H-M   'P 1'
#
loop_
_entity.id
_entity.type
_entity.pdbx_description
1 polymer ?
#
loop_
_entity_poly.entity_id
_entity_poly.type
_entity_poly.pdbx_seq_one_letter_code
_entity_poly.pdbx_strand_id
1 'polypeptide(L)'
;MAHLVTAIIKPFKLEEVKEALRGAGILGLTVVEIQGYGRQGGKTEAFRGNEYKIDFVPKVMIQVLAETGDVDKVIDIIGNTARTGKIGDGKIWATPIDRLMRIRTGELGDDAI
;
A
#
# COMPACT_ATOMS: atom_id res chain seq x y z
N MET A 1 -5.46 -6.07 -18.93
CA MET A 1 -4.12 -5.66 -18.58
C MET A 1 -3.97 -5.57 -17.08
N ALA A 2 -2.86 -6.00 -16.58
CA ALA A 2 -2.65 -5.98 -15.14
C ALA A 2 -2.10 -4.66 -14.66
N HIS A 3 -2.44 -4.30 -13.45
CA HIS A 3 -1.91 -3.12 -12.78
C HIS A 3 -1.42 -3.55 -11.41
N LEU A 4 -0.43 -2.83 -10.90
CA LEU A 4 0.03 -3.03 -9.54
C LEU A 4 -0.50 -1.87 -8.70
N VAL A 5 -1.33 -2.18 -7.74
CA VAL A 5 -1.83 -1.17 -6.82
C VAL A 5 -0.92 -1.21 -5.59
N THR A 6 -0.34 -0.08 -5.26
CA THR A 6 0.55 0.03 -4.12
C THR A 6 -0.06 1.00 -3.11
N ALA A 7 -0.04 0.64 -1.86
CA ALA A 7 -0.56 1.49 -0.79
C ALA A 7 0.43 1.54 0.35
N ILE A 8 0.65 2.72 0.89
CA ILE A 8 1.43 2.91 2.11
C ILE A 8 0.43 3.32 3.17
N ILE A 9 0.32 2.55 4.22
CA ILE A 9 -0.71 2.76 5.24
C ILE A 9 -0.12 2.69 6.64
N LYS A 10 -0.89 3.10 7.61
CA LYS A 10 -0.51 2.95 9.01
C LYS A 10 -0.52 1.47 9.37
N PRO A 11 0.47 0.99 10.12
CA PRO A 11 0.57 -0.45 10.41
C PRO A 11 -0.67 -1.05 11.05
N PHE A 12 -1.32 -0.31 11.94
CA PHE A 12 -2.46 -0.89 12.67
C PHE A 12 -3.69 -1.06 11.78
N LYS A 13 -3.64 -0.57 10.55
CA LYS A 13 -4.74 -0.76 9.61
C LYS A 13 -4.57 -2.00 8.75
N LEU A 14 -3.42 -2.65 8.83
CA LEU A 14 -3.13 -3.76 7.93
C LEU A 14 -4.17 -4.87 7.98
N GLU A 15 -4.54 -5.32 9.18
CA GLU A 15 -5.46 -6.45 9.27
C GLU A 15 -6.83 -6.10 8.72
N GLU A 16 -7.30 -4.89 8.98
CA GLU A 16 -8.59 -4.48 8.46
C GLU A 16 -8.57 -4.41 6.94
N VAL A 17 -7.49 -3.87 6.37
CA VAL A 17 -7.36 -3.75 4.92
C VAL A 17 -7.29 -5.15 4.29
N LYS A 18 -6.51 -6.05 4.90
CA LYS A 18 -6.39 -7.39 4.40
C LYS A 18 -7.75 -8.08 4.36
N GLU A 19 -8.52 -7.97 5.44
CA GLU A 19 -9.81 -8.62 5.49
C GLU A 19 -10.81 -7.98 4.53
N ALA A 20 -10.74 -6.68 4.34
CA ALA A 20 -11.64 -6.02 3.40
C ALA A 20 -11.35 -6.45 1.97
N LEU A 21 -10.07 -6.58 1.61
CA LEU A 21 -9.69 -7.04 0.28
C LEU A 21 -10.11 -8.50 0.08
N ARG A 22 -9.90 -9.33 1.11
CA ARG A 22 -10.26 -10.71 0.99
C ARG A 22 -11.76 -10.85 0.81
N GLY A 23 -12.56 -10.10 1.55
CA GLY A 23 -14.00 -10.11 1.42
C GLY A 23 -14.49 -9.69 0.06
N ALA A 24 -13.68 -8.95 -0.68
CA ALA A 24 -14.02 -8.51 -2.03
C ALA A 24 -13.45 -9.46 -3.10
N GLY A 25 -12.88 -10.57 -2.70
CA GLY A 25 -12.36 -11.55 -3.66
C GLY A 25 -10.91 -11.35 -4.04
N ILE A 26 -10.22 -10.42 -3.40
CA ILE A 26 -8.81 -10.21 -3.70
C ILE A 26 -8.04 -11.10 -2.72
N LEU A 27 -7.49 -12.18 -3.22
CA LEU A 27 -6.92 -13.18 -2.35
C LEU A 27 -5.43 -13.12 -2.15
N GLY A 28 -4.74 -12.34 -2.93
CA GLY A 28 -3.28 -12.25 -2.81
C GLY A 28 -2.83 -10.83 -2.60
N LEU A 29 -1.88 -10.64 -1.71
CA LEU A 29 -1.25 -9.35 -1.57
C LEU A 29 0.14 -9.55 -1.00
N THR A 30 1.01 -8.61 -1.25
CA THR A 30 2.36 -8.61 -0.71
C THR A 30 2.44 -7.49 0.31
N VAL A 31 3.09 -7.77 1.43
CA VAL A 31 3.22 -6.80 2.51
C VAL A 31 4.68 -6.61 2.85
N VAL A 32 5.11 -5.37 2.97
CA VAL A 32 6.47 -5.05 3.34
C VAL A 32 6.43 -4.02 4.45
N GLU A 33 7.21 -4.22 5.49
CA GLU A 33 7.31 -3.23 6.55
C GLU A 33 8.34 -2.21 6.09
N ILE A 34 7.99 -0.94 6.19
CA ILE A 34 8.85 0.13 5.74
C ILE A 34 8.84 1.25 6.76
N GLN A 35 9.64 2.26 6.52
CA GLN A 35 9.63 3.43 7.35
C GLN A 35 9.43 4.63 6.47
N GLY A 36 8.63 5.55 6.89
CA GLY A 36 8.35 6.76 6.13
C GLY A 36 8.76 8.00 6.88
N TYR A 37 9.05 9.05 6.13
CA TYR A 37 9.34 10.32 6.72
C TYR A 37 8.47 11.33 6.00
N GLY A 38 7.74 12.13 6.71
CA GLY A 38 6.88 13.08 6.09
C GLY A 38 6.31 13.99 7.13
N ARG A 39 5.18 14.62 6.81
CA ARG A 39 4.66 15.55 7.71
C ARG A 39 4.51 15.06 9.06
N GLN A 40 4.04 13.85 9.28
CA GLN A 40 3.80 13.49 10.59
C GLN A 40 5.05 13.19 11.34
N GLY A 41 6.06 12.78 10.73
CA GLY A 41 7.22 12.45 11.47
C GLY A 41 8.17 13.51 11.70
N GLY A 42 8.12 14.42 10.91
CA GLY A 42 9.08 15.39 11.07
C GLY A 42 9.04 16.30 12.14
N LYS A 43 8.27 16.27 12.96
CA LYS A 43 8.27 17.23 13.91
C LYS A 43 9.31 17.20 14.73
N THR A 44 10.22 16.78 14.55
CA THR A 44 11.18 16.67 15.43
C THR A 44 11.84 17.77 15.71
N GLU A 45 11.85 18.47 15.53
CA GLU A 45 12.48 19.50 15.81
C GLU A 45 13.74 19.54 16.21
N ALA A 46 14.25 20.31 16.13
CA ALA A 46 15.46 20.40 16.31
C ALA A 46 15.69 21.24 17.33
N PHE A 47 15.97 21.22 18.18
CA PHE A 47 16.18 22.15 19.08
C PHE A 47 17.47 22.11 19.49
N ARG A 48 17.96 22.89 19.90
CA ARG A 48 19.18 23.01 20.39
C ARG A 48 19.98 22.98 19.31
N GLY A 49 19.51 23.23 18.39
CA GLY A 49 20.34 23.24 17.37
C GLY A 49 20.95 22.17 16.81
N ASN A 50 20.99 21.34 17.13
CA ASN A 50 21.64 20.42 16.54
C ASN A 50 21.15 19.20 16.47
N GLU A 51 20.61 18.89 16.76
CA GLU A 51 20.25 17.75 16.60
C GLU A 51 19.07 17.46 16.23
N TYR A 52 18.73 17.10 15.39
CA TYR A 52 17.56 16.83 15.20
C TYR A 52 17.63 15.71 14.48
N LYS A 53 16.92 14.85 14.71
CA LYS A 53 16.97 13.81 14.05
C LYS A 53 15.84 13.67 13.21
N ILE A 54 15.82 13.09 12.11
CA ILE A 54 14.79 12.89 11.32
C ILE A 54 14.15 11.68 11.80
N ASP A 55 12.98 11.73 12.20
CA ASP A 55 12.31 10.60 12.73
C ASP A 55 11.59 9.86 11.64
N PHE A 56 11.94 8.63 11.48
CA PHE A 56 11.22 7.77 10.56
C PHE A 56 10.09 7.08 11.32
N VAL A 57 8.95 6.96 10.68
CA VAL A 57 7.76 6.39 11.29
C VAL A 57 7.46 5.06 10.61
N PRO A 58 7.18 4.02 11.36
CA PRO A 58 6.84 2.73 10.75
C PRO A 58 5.60 2.83 9.91
N LYS A 59 5.64 2.22 8.74
CA LYS A 59 4.51 2.13 7.84
C LYS A 59 4.51 0.75 7.22
N VAL A 60 3.45 0.43 6.52
CA VAL A 60 3.36 -0.84 5.83
C VAL A 60 3.06 -0.56 4.37
N MET A 61 3.75 -1.22 3.47
CA MET A 61 3.46 -1.13 2.06
C MET A 61 2.73 -2.39 1.65
N ILE A 62 1.60 -2.22 0.97
CA ILE A 62 0.83 -3.33 0.46
C ILE A 62 0.85 -3.23 -1.05
N GLN A 63 1.04 -4.35 -1.72
CA GLN A 63 0.96 -4.38 -3.19
C GLN A 63 0.00 -5.47 -3.62
N VAL A 64 -0.87 -5.13 -4.55
CA VAL A 64 -1.90 -6.01 -5.04
C VAL A 64 -1.91 -5.94 -6.56
N LEU A 65 -1.90 -7.09 -7.22
CA LEU A 65 -2.06 -7.11 -8.67
C LEU A 65 -3.54 -7.18 -8.98
N ALA A 66 -4.00 -6.38 -9.91
CA ALA A 66 -5.40 -6.32 -10.26
C ALA A 66 -5.58 -6.12 -11.75
N GLU A 67 -6.68 -6.59 -12.29
CA GLU A 67 -7.01 -6.31 -13.68
C GLU A 67 -7.45 -4.86 -13.77
N THR A 68 -7.31 -4.27 -14.93
CA THR A 68 -7.64 -2.86 -15.12
C THR A 68 -9.03 -2.52 -14.60
N GLY A 69 -10.00 -3.37 -14.83
CA GLY A 69 -11.37 -3.10 -14.42
C GLY A 69 -11.56 -3.12 -12.90
N ASP A 70 -10.63 -3.68 -12.15
CA ASP A 70 -10.75 -3.77 -10.72
C ASP A 70 -9.91 -2.75 -9.97
N VAL A 71 -9.12 -1.96 -10.67
CA VAL A 71 -8.21 -1.02 -10.02
C VAL A 71 -8.93 -0.05 -9.10
N ASP A 72 -9.99 0.58 -9.60
CA ASP A 72 -10.70 1.57 -8.81
C ASP A 72 -11.35 0.92 -7.59
N LYS A 73 -11.84 -0.30 -7.73
CA LYS A 73 -12.44 -0.99 -6.63
C LYS A 73 -11.39 -1.27 -5.55
N VAL A 74 -10.22 -1.71 -5.94
CA VAL A 74 -9.15 -2.00 -4.99
C VAL A 74 -8.72 -0.72 -4.27
N ILE A 75 -8.56 0.36 -5.01
CA ILE A 75 -8.17 1.64 -4.43
C ILE A 75 -9.22 2.11 -3.42
N ASP A 76 -10.50 1.99 -3.77
CA ASP A 76 -11.56 2.42 -2.90
C ASP A 76 -11.62 1.58 -1.62
N ILE A 77 -11.45 0.28 -1.73
CA ILE A 77 -11.47 -0.59 -0.57
C ILE A 77 -10.34 -0.22 0.38
N ILE A 78 -9.14 -0.09 -0.15
CA ILE A 78 -7.99 0.23 0.68
C ILE A 78 -8.16 1.61 1.30
N GLY A 79 -8.54 2.58 0.49
CA GLY A 79 -8.67 3.96 0.94
C GLY A 79 -9.73 4.12 2.03
N ASN A 80 -10.88 3.51 1.82
CA ASN A 80 -11.95 3.64 2.79
C ASN A 80 -11.63 2.92 4.10
N THR A 81 -10.91 1.81 4.03
CA THR A 81 -10.57 1.05 5.21
C THR A 81 -9.41 1.66 5.98
N ALA A 82 -8.42 2.17 5.28
CA ALA A 82 -7.21 2.69 5.91
C ALA A 82 -7.34 4.12 6.42
N ARG A 83 -8.35 4.85 5.94
CA ARG A 83 -8.47 6.26 6.30
C ARG A 83 -8.78 6.46 7.77
N THR A 84 -8.05 7.32 8.43
CA THR A 84 -8.39 7.77 9.78
C THR A 84 -8.77 9.25 9.78
N GLY A 85 -8.40 9.95 8.73
CA GLY A 85 -8.62 11.39 8.65
C GLY A 85 -7.51 12.20 9.27
N LYS A 86 -6.46 11.53 9.74
CA LYS A 86 -5.34 12.22 10.35
C LYS A 86 -4.11 12.17 9.49
N ILE A 87 -3.17 13.03 9.78
CA ILE A 87 -1.92 13.08 9.06
C ILE A 87 -1.26 11.71 9.17
N GLY A 88 -0.68 11.25 8.11
CA GLY A 88 0.03 9.99 8.10
C GLY A 88 -0.78 8.82 7.58
N ASP A 89 -1.99 9.06 7.09
CA ASP A 89 -2.82 7.98 6.56
C ASP A 89 -2.20 7.30 5.35
N GLY A 90 -1.35 7.99 4.62
CA GLY A 90 -0.63 7.37 3.50
C GLY A 90 -1.21 7.70 2.16
N LYS A 91 -0.80 6.95 1.16
CA LYS A 91 -1.18 7.17 -0.22
C LYS A 91 -1.37 5.84 -0.92
N ILE A 92 -2.13 5.86 -2.00
CA ILE A 92 -2.36 4.70 -2.83
C ILE A 92 -2.16 5.14 -4.26
N TRP A 93 -1.53 4.30 -5.05
CA TRP A 93 -1.38 4.59 -6.49
C TRP A 93 -1.39 3.28 -7.26
N ALA A 94 -1.55 3.36 -8.57
CA ALA A 94 -1.57 2.19 -9.42
C ALA A 94 -0.65 2.41 -10.61
N THR A 95 0.02 1.37 -11.04
CA THR A 95 0.95 1.41 -12.15
C THR A 95 0.60 0.30 -13.12
N PRO A 96 0.61 0.56 -14.41
CA PRO A 96 0.41 -0.52 -15.38
C PRO A 96 1.59 -1.50 -15.33
N ILE A 97 1.29 -2.79 -15.49
CA ILE A 97 2.30 -3.81 -15.52
C ILE A 97 2.41 -4.30 -16.95
N ASP A 98 3.58 -4.14 -17.52
CA ASP A 98 3.82 -4.52 -18.89
C ASP A 98 3.81 -6.02 -19.07
N ARG A 99 4.46 -6.75 -18.21
CA ARG A 99 4.53 -8.19 -18.31
C ARG A 99 4.35 -8.85 -16.96
N LEU A 100 3.60 -9.93 -16.91
CA LEU A 100 3.31 -10.63 -15.68
C LEU A 100 3.28 -12.11 -15.98
N MET A 101 3.94 -12.90 -15.14
CA MET A 101 3.88 -14.35 -15.27
C MET A 101 3.69 -14.95 -13.89
N ARG A 102 2.79 -15.92 -13.78
CA ARG A 102 2.69 -16.69 -12.54
C ARG A 102 3.73 -17.80 -12.62
N ILE A 103 4.63 -17.82 -11.69
CA ILE A 103 5.76 -18.76 -11.76
C ILE A 103 5.31 -20.21 -11.78
N ARG A 104 4.36 -20.57 -10.90
CA ARG A 104 3.96 -21.96 -10.80
C ARG A 104 3.36 -22.52 -12.07
N THR A 105 2.58 -21.74 -12.79
CA THR A 105 1.84 -22.25 -13.93
C THR A 105 2.37 -21.77 -15.26
N GLY A 106 3.19 -20.72 -15.26
CA GLY A 106 3.65 -20.10 -16.50
C GLY A 106 2.59 -19.26 -17.21
N GLU A 107 1.44 -19.07 -16.59
CA GLU A 107 0.41 -18.24 -17.19
C GLU A 107 0.85 -16.79 -17.26
N LEU A 108 0.42 -16.09 -18.29
CA LEU A 108 0.85 -14.73 -18.56
C LEU A 108 -0.31 -13.77 -18.52
N GLY A 109 0.02 -12.49 -18.30
CA GLY A 109 -0.98 -11.42 -18.36
C GLY A 109 -2.04 -11.56 -17.29
N ASP A 110 -3.28 -11.23 -17.63
CA ASP A 110 -4.35 -11.25 -16.63
C ASP A 110 -4.61 -12.64 -16.07
N ASP A 111 -4.27 -13.68 -16.80
CA ASP A 111 -4.43 -15.03 -16.28
C ASP A 111 -3.44 -15.35 -15.19
N ALA A 112 -2.43 -14.52 -15.02
CA ALA A 112 -1.40 -14.73 -14.01
C ALA A 112 -1.72 -14.02 -12.69
N ILE A 113 -2.78 -13.23 -12.65
CA ILE A 113 -3.15 -12.50 -11.44
C ILE A 113 -3.64 -13.40 -10.34
#